data_f5060ae8d5e429703cfd70accb10f5aa
#
_entry.id   f5060ae8d5e429703cfd70accb10f5aa
#
_cell.length_a   1.000
_cell.length_b   1.000
_cell.length_c   1.000
_cell.angle_alpha   90.00
_cell.angle_beta   90.00
_cell.angle_gamma   90.00
#
_symmetry.space_group_name_H-M   'P 1'
#
loop_
_entity.id
_entity.type
_entity.pdbx_description
1 polymer ?
#
loop_
_entity_poly.entity_id
_entity_poly.type
_entity_poly.pdbx_seq_one_letter_code
_entity_poly.pdbx_strand_id
1 'polypeptide(L)'
;LEPPQRPALKAPTDYRIVGTPRHRLDVPAKVDGTAVYAVDVRLPGMLHAALMAAPVFGGRLESVESATAMARAGVKRVVELEQAVAVVAETHWQAQTALAALSPRFGTAGHESFTSAAWSDQQQQTLRTERGDNDHSVGDVDAALVEGSRRIEADYRVPYLYHATMEPMCATVRIADGRAEIWTGVQDPLQTRRRVAKVSGIDAERVTVHNHPSGGGFGRRMPLEGDYVEQATRIAMAMAPAPVKLMWSREQDVRHGFYRPAVSARFEGAVSAAGAPLAWRGRFTGRSEGAAARPLYGIPNQDIRSVPMQSHVPEGPWRSVAFSQHGFFVEAFFDELAEAAGVDPFEFRVANLGDRPRHRAV
;
A
#
# COMPACT_ATOMS: atom_id res chain seq x y z
N LEU A 1 10.78 -12.33 -32.17
CA LEU A 1 9.58 -11.95 -32.94
C LEU A 1 9.21 -10.53 -32.53
N GLU A 2 9.13 -9.61 -33.47
CA GLU A 2 8.59 -8.29 -33.23
C GLU A 2 7.07 -8.37 -33.04
N PRO A 3 6.51 -7.83 -31.97
CA PRO A 3 5.07 -7.81 -31.79
C PRO A 3 4.44 -6.86 -32.83
N PRO A 4 3.26 -7.21 -33.40
CA PRO A 4 2.57 -6.35 -34.33
C PRO A 4 2.17 -5.03 -33.65
N GLN A 5 2.43 -3.91 -34.33
CA GLN A 5 2.09 -2.58 -33.78
C GLN A 5 0.58 -2.36 -33.61
N ARG A 6 -0.24 -2.99 -34.44
CA ARG A 6 -1.70 -2.94 -34.40
C ARG A 6 -2.27 -4.33 -34.65
N PRO A 7 -2.35 -5.19 -33.63
CA PRO A 7 -2.94 -6.52 -33.80
C PRO A 7 -4.43 -6.39 -34.13
N ALA A 8 -4.90 -7.22 -35.06
CA ALA A 8 -6.33 -7.35 -35.32
C ALA A 8 -7.01 -7.99 -34.09
N LEU A 9 -7.97 -7.29 -33.48
CA LEU A 9 -8.73 -7.81 -32.36
C LEU A 9 -9.90 -8.66 -32.85
N LYS A 10 -10.23 -9.71 -32.10
CA LYS A 10 -11.44 -10.51 -32.34
C LYS A 10 -12.68 -9.67 -32.08
N ALA A 11 -13.74 -9.88 -32.86
CA ALA A 11 -15.04 -9.32 -32.55
C ALA A 11 -15.58 -9.90 -31.22
N PRO A 12 -16.36 -9.16 -30.45
CA PRO A 12 -16.96 -9.65 -29.20
C PRO A 12 -17.75 -10.97 -29.37
N THR A 13 -18.39 -11.16 -30.51
CA THR A 13 -19.12 -12.39 -30.89
C THR A 13 -18.22 -13.61 -31.01
N ASP A 14 -16.90 -13.42 -31.23
CA ASP A 14 -15.91 -14.49 -31.39
C ASP A 14 -15.22 -14.85 -30.07
N TYR A 15 -15.59 -14.19 -28.95
CA TYR A 15 -15.02 -14.50 -27.66
C TYR A 15 -15.49 -15.85 -27.14
N ARG A 16 -14.54 -16.70 -26.74
CA ARG A 16 -14.82 -18.06 -26.21
C ARG A 16 -14.44 -18.19 -24.72
N ILE A 17 -13.70 -17.23 -24.19
CA ILE A 17 -13.20 -17.23 -22.81
C ILE A 17 -13.67 -15.97 -22.11
N VAL A 18 -13.44 -14.80 -22.71
CA VAL A 18 -13.89 -13.50 -22.16
C VAL A 18 -15.42 -13.49 -22.08
N GLY A 19 -15.96 -13.10 -20.94
CA GLY A 19 -17.40 -13.05 -20.69
C GLY A 19 -18.07 -14.41 -20.42
N THR A 20 -17.29 -15.50 -20.29
CA THR A 20 -17.82 -16.82 -19.91
C THR A 20 -17.30 -17.24 -18.54
N PRO A 21 -18.12 -17.94 -17.71
CA PRO A 21 -17.67 -18.47 -16.43
C PRO A 21 -16.59 -19.54 -16.66
N ARG A 22 -15.44 -19.38 -16.02
CA ARG A 22 -14.32 -20.31 -16.07
C ARG A 22 -13.77 -20.53 -14.67
N HIS A 23 -13.51 -21.78 -14.31
CA HIS A 23 -12.82 -22.11 -13.07
C HIS A 23 -11.34 -21.72 -13.17
N ARG A 24 -10.80 -21.17 -12.10
CA ARG A 24 -9.36 -20.92 -11.99
C ARG A 24 -8.62 -22.25 -11.83
N LEU A 25 -7.47 -22.35 -12.49
CA LEU A 25 -6.63 -23.57 -12.49
C LEU A 25 -5.99 -23.83 -11.11
N ASP A 26 -5.81 -22.79 -10.30
CA ASP A 26 -5.13 -22.82 -9.01
C ASP A 26 -6.06 -23.07 -7.80
N VAL A 27 -7.39 -23.13 -8.02
CA VAL A 27 -8.36 -23.35 -6.93
C VAL A 27 -8.21 -24.72 -6.28
N PRO A 28 -8.09 -25.84 -7.01
CA PRO A 28 -8.00 -27.15 -6.37
C PRO A 28 -6.88 -27.22 -5.32
N ALA A 29 -5.65 -26.81 -5.71
CA ALA A 29 -4.51 -26.83 -4.81
C ALA A 29 -4.68 -25.93 -3.57
N LYS A 30 -5.46 -24.84 -3.69
CA LYS A 30 -5.74 -23.94 -2.55
C LYS A 30 -6.81 -24.49 -1.62
N VAL A 31 -7.72 -25.31 -2.13
CA VAL A 31 -8.83 -25.89 -1.34
C VAL A 31 -8.40 -27.17 -0.63
N ASP A 32 -7.55 -27.99 -1.27
CA ASP A 32 -7.07 -29.25 -0.69
C ASP A 32 -5.79 -29.10 0.17
N GLY A 33 -5.23 -27.87 0.25
CA GLY A 33 -4.06 -27.56 1.06
C GLY A 33 -2.73 -27.95 0.43
N THR A 34 -2.67 -28.30 -0.87
CA THR A 34 -1.43 -28.64 -1.58
C THR A 34 -0.71 -27.43 -2.17
N ALA A 35 -1.34 -26.24 -2.18
CA ALA A 35 -0.71 -25.01 -2.59
C ALA A 35 0.44 -24.62 -1.66
N VAL A 36 1.63 -24.36 -2.22
CA VAL A 36 2.83 -23.97 -1.47
C VAL A 36 2.96 -22.44 -1.52
N TYR A 37 2.79 -21.80 -0.39
CA TYR A 37 3.01 -20.37 -0.21
C TYR A 37 4.46 -20.08 0.19
N ALA A 38 4.86 -18.81 0.22
CA ALA A 38 6.22 -18.45 0.60
C ALA A 38 6.57 -18.86 2.04
N VAL A 39 5.61 -18.83 2.95
CA VAL A 39 5.76 -19.29 4.33
C VAL A 39 6.05 -20.80 4.44
N ASP A 40 5.57 -21.60 3.48
CA ASP A 40 5.68 -23.07 3.48
C ASP A 40 7.02 -23.56 2.92
N VAL A 41 7.78 -22.71 2.24
CA VAL A 41 9.08 -23.09 1.63
C VAL A 41 10.00 -23.75 2.64
N ARG A 42 10.56 -24.90 2.28
CA ARG A 42 11.53 -25.65 3.09
C ARG A 42 12.71 -26.04 2.23
N LEU A 43 13.91 -25.73 2.71
CA LEU A 43 15.16 -26.06 2.02
C LEU A 43 16.09 -26.83 2.97
N PRO A 44 16.93 -27.73 2.45
CA PRO A 44 17.95 -28.42 3.27
C PRO A 44 18.85 -27.42 3.97
N GLY A 45 19.08 -27.61 5.27
CA GLY A 45 19.94 -26.75 6.08
C GLY A 45 19.41 -25.31 6.30
N MET A 46 18.13 -25.07 6.02
CA MET A 46 17.51 -23.75 6.16
C MET A 46 17.51 -23.30 7.62
N LEU A 47 17.88 -22.04 7.81
CA LEU A 47 17.78 -21.30 9.08
C LEU A 47 16.58 -20.33 9.04
N HIS A 48 16.19 -19.86 10.20
CA HIS A 48 15.07 -18.95 10.37
C HIS A 48 15.53 -17.64 11.01
N ALA A 49 15.05 -16.54 10.51
CA ALA A 49 15.29 -15.22 11.06
C ALA A 49 13.99 -14.58 11.57
N ALA A 50 14.07 -13.95 12.73
CA ALA A 50 13.10 -13.00 13.24
C ALA A 50 13.75 -11.61 13.31
N LEU A 51 12.95 -10.55 13.17
CA LEU A 51 13.46 -9.19 13.04
C LEU A 51 12.68 -8.23 13.95
N MET A 52 13.39 -7.27 14.54
CA MET A 52 12.84 -6.11 15.26
C MET A 52 13.34 -4.85 14.56
N ALA A 53 12.45 -4.09 13.97
CA ALA A 53 12.77 -2.80 13.37
C ALA A 53 12.75 -1.67 14.41
N ALA A 54 13.37 -0.55 14.06
CA ALA A 54 13.30 0.68 14.84
C ALA A 54 11.83 1.08 15.08
N PRO A 55 11.43 1.47 16.29
CA PRO A 55 10.03 1.76 16.62
C PRO A 55 9.46 2.98 15.88
N VAL A 56 10.37 3.82 15.35
CA VAL A 56 10.01 5.01 14.56
C VAL A 56 10.64 4.90 13.19
N PHE A 57 9.87 5.18 12.13
CA PHE A 57 10.38 5.21 10.76
C PHE A 57 11.52 6.23 10.61
N GLY A 58 12.58 5.83 9.91
CA GLY A 58 13.82 6.61 9.80
C GLY A 58 14.78 6.42 10.97
N GLY A 59 14.36 5.81 12.08
CA GLY A 59 15.21 5.48 13.20
C GLY A 59 16.29 4.48 12.82
N ARG A 60 17.48 4.59 13.42
CA ARG A 60 18.64 3.72 13.15
C ARG A 60 19.01 2.94 14.39
N LEU A 61 19.55 1.73 14.18
CA LEU A 61 20.14 0.96 15.26
C LEU A 61 21.41 1.66 15.76
N GLU A 62 21.42 2.03 17.03
CA GLU A 62 22.59 2.68 17.69
C GLU A 62 23.48 1.66 18.38
N SER A 63 22.87 0.69 19.06
CA SER A 63 23.60 -0.39 19.74
C SER A 63 22.69 -1.56 20.07
N VAL A 64 23.28 -2.76 20.17
CA VAL A 64 22.61 -3.95 20.66
C VAL A 64 23.58 -4.82 21.42
N GLU A 65 23.16 -5.29 22.61
CA GLU A 65 23.90 -6.30 23.37
C GLU A 65 23.45 -7.69 22.93
N SER A 66 24.34 -8.41 22.23
CA SER A 66 24.00 -9.68 21.59
C SER A 66 24.26 -10.92 22.43
N ALA A 67 25.06 -10.83 23.50
CA ALA A 67 25.51 -11.97 24.28
C ALA A 67 24.37 -12.82 24.84
N THR A 68 23.33 -12.18 25.36
CA THR A 68 22.14 -12.87 25.92
C THR A 68 21.38 -13.68 24.88
N ALA A 69 21.25 -13.16 23.66
CA ALA A 69 20.62 -13.88 22.56
C ALA A 69 21.51 -15.01 22.04
N MET A 70 22.80 -14.74 21.88
CA MET A 70 23.80 -15.72 21.41
C MET A 70 23.94 -16.93 22.33
N ALA A 71 23.73 -16.76 23.64
CA ALA A 71 23.78 -17.84 24.62
C ALA A 71 22.59 -18.81 24.54
N ARG A 72 21.54 -18.48 23.78
CA ARG A 72 20.34 -19.32 23.66
C ARG A 72 20.54 -20.49 22.67
N ALA A 73 20.01 -21.65 23.05
CA ALA A 73 20.12 -22.86 22.23
C ALA A 73 19.56 -22.65 20.83
N GLY A 74 20.31 -23.10 19.82
CA GLY A 74 19.92 -23.04 18.39
C GLY A 74 20.16 -21.69 17.73
N VAL A 75 20.50 -20.62 18.46
CA VAL A 75 20.87 -19.33 17.88
C VAL A 75 22.21 -19.44 17.16
N LYS A 76 22.27 -18.90 15.94
CA LYS A 76 23.45 -18.93 15.09
C LYS A 76 24.12 -17.56 14.98
N ARG A 77 23.30 -16.49 14.92
CA ARG A 77 23.82 -15.12 14.72
C ARG A 77 22.79 -14.05 15.09
N VAL A 78 23.30 -12.94 15.62
CA VAL A 78 22.60 -11.66 15.64
C VAL A 78 23.14 -10.85 14.45
N VAL A 79 22.24 -10.32 13.62
CA VAL A 79 22.56 -9.54 12.43
C VAL A 79 22.05 -8.12 12.62
N GLU A 80 22.97 -7.18 12.65
CA GLU A 80 22.65 -5.75 12.72
C GLU A 80 22.37 -5.23 11.31
N LEU A 81 21.24 -4.54 11.17
CA LEU A 81 20.84 -3.82 9.98
C LEU A 81 20.75 -2.32 10.33
N GLU A 82 20.75 -1.46 9.34
CA GLU A 82 20.73 -0.02 9.57
C GLU A 82 19.55 0.44 10.44
N GLN A 83 18.36 -0.13 10.20
CA GLN A 83 17.10 0.26 10.86
C GLN A 83 16.46 -0.92 11.63
N ALA A 84 17.18 -1.99 11.84
CA ALA A 84 16.64 -3.19 12.48
C ALA A 84 17.74 -4.05 13.09
N VAL A 85 17.35 -4.99 13.93
CA VAL A 85 18.19 -6.12 14.37
C VAL A 85 17.45 -7.42 14.09
N ALA A 86 18.17 -8.44 13.62
CA ALA A 86 17.62 -9.77 13.39
C ALA A 86 18.38 -10.83 14.19
N VAL A 87 17.67 -11.87 14.61
CA VAL A 87 18.26 -13.08 15.18
C VAL A 87 18.02 -14.24 14.22
N VAL A 88 19.08 -14.97 13.90
CA VAL A 88 19.05 -16.18 13.08
C VAL A 88 19.24 -17.41 13.95
N ALA A 89 18.35 -18.40 13.82
CA ALA A 89 18.36 -19.63 14.59
C ALA A 89 17.92 -20.83 13.76
N GLU A 90 17.99 -22.04 14.32
CA GLU A 90 17.57 -23.29 13.68
C GLU A 90 16.06 -23.35 13.43
N THR A 91 15.27 -22.71 14.30
CA THR A 91 13.81 -22.64 14.18
C THR A 91 13.35 -21.21 14.35
N HIS A 92 12.17 -20.90 13.79
CA HIS A 92 11.56 -19.57 13.95
C HIS A 92 11.27 -19.24 15.40
N TRP A 93 10.82 -20.23 16.20
CA TRP A 93 10.55 -20.04 17.62
C TRP A 93 11.81 -19.62 18.39
N GLN A 94 12.96 -20.30 18.15
CA GLN A 94 14.23 -19.94 18.76
C GLN A 94 14.67 -18.54 18.38
N ALA A 95 14.54 -18.17 17.07
CA ALA A 95 14.85 -16.83 16.60
C ALA A 95 13.99 -15.76 17.29
N GLN A 96 12.68 -15.99 17.34
CA GLN A 96 11.72 -15.05 17.97
C GLN A 96 11.94 -14.90 19.47
N THR A 97 12.15 -16.01 20.17
CA THR A 97 12.40 -16.01 21.62
C THR A 97 13.73 -15.33 21.97
N ALA A 98 14.75 -15.53 21.16
CA ALA A 98 16.04 -14.88 21.35
C ALA A 98 15.97 -13.38 21.00
N LEU A 99 15.23 -13.00 19.95
CA LEU A 99 14.98 -11.61 19.58
C LEU A 99 14.29 -10.83 20.71
N ALA A 100 13.29 -11.44 21.37
CA ALA A 100 12.58 -10.83 22.49
C ALA A 100 13.49 -10.60 23.73
N ALA A 101 14.64 -11.27 23.81
CA ALA A 101 15.61 -11.07 24.88
C ALA A 101 16.65 -9.98 24.57
N LEU A 102 16.66 -9.46 23.36
CA LEU A 102 17.50 -8.32 23.00
C LEU A 102 16.92 -7.02 23.54
N SER A 103 17.80 -6.09 23.88
CA SER A 103 17.45 -4.73 24.27
C SER A 103 18.17 -3.72 23.35
N PRO A 104 17.80 -3.69 22.06
CA PRO A 104 18.44 -2.77 21.13
C PRO A 104 18.06 -1.33 21.44
N ARG A 105 19.00 -0.42 21.21
CA ARG A 105 18.76 1.02 21.24
C ARG A 105 18.63 1.52 19.82
N PHE A 106 17.58 2.27 19.58
CA PHE A 106 17.30 2.90 18.29
C PHE A 106 17.17 4.41 18.48
N GLY A 107 17.71 5.16 17.53
CA GLY A 107 17.42 6.58 17.40
C GLY A 107 15.99 6.77 16.82
N THR A 108 15.45 7.95 17.02
CA THR A 108 14.08 8.32 16.64
C THR A 108 13.99 9.18 15.38
N ALA A 109 15.13 9.57 14.83
CA ALA A 109 15.21 10.49 13.69
C ALA A 109 14.46 11.83 13.89
N GLY A 110 14.20 12.23 15.14
CA GLY A 110 13.48 13.47 15.49
C GLY A 110 11.96 13.36 15.37
N HIS A 111 11.42 12.14 15.29
CA HIS A 111 9.98 11.92 15.10
C HIS A 111 9.26 11.39 16.35
N GLU A 112 9.89 11.44 17.52
CA GLU A 112 9.36 10.92 18.79
C GLU A 112 8.05 11.58 19.24
N SER A 113 7.82 12.84 18.84
CA SER A 113 6.61 13.58 19.18
C SER A 113 5.49 13.47 18.14
N PHE A 114 5.73 12.78 17.02
CA PHE A 114 4.72 12.65 15.97
C PHE A 114 3.53 11.82 16.45
N THR A 115 2.32 12.34 16.21
CA THR A 115 1.07 11.60 16.42
C THR A 115 0.16 11.73 15.22
N SER A 116 -0.62 10.67 14.92
CA SER A 116 -1.59 10.69 13.83
C SER A 116 -2.66 11.76 14.01
N ALA A 117 -3.03 12.09 15.27
CA ALA A 117 -3.98 13.15 15.57
C ALA A 117 -3.43 14.53 15.18
N ALA A 118 -2.23 14.87 15.65
CA ALA A 118 -1.58 16.14 15.31
C ALA A 118 -1.35 16.28 13.80
N TRP A 119 -0.97 15.19 13.12
CA TRP A 119 -0.82 15.18 11.66
C TRP A 119 -2.16 15.46 10.95
N SER A 120 -3.23 14.80 11.36
CA SER A 120 -4.57 15.03 10.80
C SER A 120 -5.06 16.45 11.02
N ASP A 121 -4.81 17.02 12.20
CA ASP A 121 -5.19 18.42 12.50
C ASP A 121 -4.35 19.42 11.67
N GLN A 122 -3.06 19.15 11.48
CA GLN A 122 -2.22 19.93 10.59
C GLN A 122 -2.72 19.87 9.14
N GLN A 123 -3.10 18.71 8.65
CA GLN A 123 -3.70 18.55 7.33
C GLN A 123 -4.97 19.41 7.17
N GLN A 124 -5.87 19.36 8.14
CA GLN A 124 -7.11 20.16 8.11
C GLN A 124 -6.81 21.66 8.15
N GLN A 125 -5.86 22.09 8.97
CA GLN A 125 -5.46 23.49 9.01
C GLN A 125 -4.88 23.95 7.68
N THR A 126 -4.02 23.15 7.06
CA THR A 126 -3.41 23.45 5.76
C THR A 126 -4.48 23.60 4.66
N LEU A 127 -5.50 22.72 4.64
CA LEU A 127 -6.63 22.83 3.69
C LEU A 127 -7.43 24.12 3.83
N ARG A 128 -7.39 24.79 4.98
CA ARG A 128 -8.09 26.07 5.22
C ARG A 128 -7.27 27.27 4.80
N THR A 129 -5.92 27.17 4.83
CA THR A 129 -5.01 28.29 4.56
C THR A 129 -4.40 28.23 3.17
N GLU A 130 -4.17 27.03 2.63
CA GLU A 130 -3.49 26.84 1.32
C GLU A 130 -4.50 26.61 0.20
N ARG A 131 -4.26 27.26 -0.93
CA ARG A 131 -5.11 27.08 -2.12
C ARG A 131 -4.91 25.71 -2.78
N GLY A 132 -3.68 25.23 -2.79
CA GLY A 132 -3.27 24.00 -3.47
C GLY A 132 -3.10 24.14 -4.98
N ASP A 133 -2.55 23.09 -5.57
CA ASP A 133 -2.32 22.96 -7.01
C ASP A 133 -3.61 22.58 -7.73
N ASN A 134 -3.79 23.10 -8.95
CA ASN A 134 -4.99 22.83 -9.74
C ASN A 134 -4.90 21.46 -10.41
N ASP A 135 -5.75 20.52 -10.00
CA ASP A 135 -5.89 19.21 -10.64
C ASP A 135 -7.00 19.19 -11.71
N HIS A 136 -8.05 19.99 -11.52
CA HIS A 136 -9.16 20.08 -12.45
C HIS A 136 -10.00 21.33 -12.18
N SER A 137 -10.36 22.06 -13.24
CA SER A 137 -11.29 23.19 -13.15
C SER A 137 -12.18 23.21 -14.39
N VAL A 138 -13.46 23.48 -14.18
CA VAL A 138 -14.44 23.72 -15.25
C VAL A 138 -15.51 24.67 -14.72
N GLY A 139 -15.97 25.59 -15.55
CA GLY A 139 -16.95 26.62 -15.18
C GLY A 139 -16.41 27.67 -14.20
N ASP A 140 -17.29 28.32 -13.47
CA ASP A 140 -17.00 29.30 -12.43
C ASP A 140 -17.61 28.87 -11.09
N VAL A 141 -16.79 28.20 -10.28
CA VAL A 141 -17.23 27.68 -8.97
C VAL A 141 -17.58 28.80 -8.00
N ASP A 142 -16.84 29.92 -8.01
CA ASP A 142 -17.08 31.03 -7.09
C ASP A 142 -18.44 31.66 -7.34
N ALA A 143 -18.75 31.94 -8.61
CA ALA A 143 -20.08 32.45 -9.00
C ALA A 143 -21.19 31.45 -8.67
N ALA A 144 -21.01 30.17 -8.98
CA ALA A 144 -22.00 29.12 -8.74
C ALA A 144 -22.25 28.86 -7.24
N LEU A 145 -21.26 29.00 -6.38
CA LEU A 145 -21.42 28.92 -4.93
C LEU A 145 -22.23 30.10 -4.34
N VAL A 146 -22.16 31.28 -4.98
CA VAL A 146 -22.94 32.47 -4.60
C VAL A 146 -24.39 32.37 -5.12
N GLU A 147 -24.57 31.83 -6.34
CA GLU A 147 -25.87 31.65 -6.97
C GLU A 147 -26.72 30.56 -6.31
N GLY A 148 -26.06 29.57 -5.70
CA GLY A 148 -26.72 28.43 -5.11
C GLY A 148 -27.73 28.81 -3.99
N SER A 149 -28.91 28.22 -4.04
CA SER A 149 -29.95 28.43 -3.02
C SER A 149 -29.62 27.77 -1.69
N ARG A 150 -28.87 26.69 -1.70
CA ARG A 150 -28.32 26.00 -0.51
C ARG A 150 -26.86 25.67 -0.77
N ARG A 151 -25.99 26.10 0.16
CA ARG A 151 -24.57 25.82 0.17
C ARG A 151 -24.24 24.93 1.35
N ILE A 152 -23.36 23.95 1.12
CA ILE A 152 -22.84 23.07 2.15
C ILE A 152 -21.32 23.02 2.12
N GLU A 153 -20.74 22.74 3.27
CA GLU A 153 -19.30 22.51 3.44
C GLU A 153 -19.11 21.27 4.32
N ALA A 154 -18.11 20.44 3.96
CA ALA A 154 -17.79 19.26 4.75
C ALA A 154 -16.29 19.01 4.78
N ASP A 155 -15.82 18.52 5.93
CA ASP A 155 -14.45 18.08 6.15
C ASP A 155 -14.42 16.56 6.36
N TYR A 156 -13.59 15.85 5.60
CA TYR A 156 -13.41 14.40 5.71
C TYR A 156 -11.98 14.06 6.08
N ARG A 157 -11.79 12.90 6.73
CA ARG A 157 -10.48 12.40 7.13
C ARG A 157 -10.44 10.88 6.98
N VAL A 158 -9.32 10.37 6.48
CA VAL A 158 -9.00 8.94 6.55
C VAL A 158 -7.63 8.75 7.18
N PRO A 159 -7.47 7.81 8.12
CA PRO A 159 -6.18 7.54 8.75
C PRO A 159 -5.25 6.76 7.83
N TYR A 160 -3.97 6.61 8.23
CA TYR A 160 -3.13 5.58 7.67
C TYR A 160 -3.81 4.22 7.82
N LEU A 161 -3.73 3.41 6.76
CA LEU A 161 -4.31 2.08 6.78
C LEU A 161 -3.29 1.04 6.30
N TYR A 162 -3.16 -0.06 7.06
CA TYR A 162 -2.30 -1.15 6.72
C TYR A 162 -3.07 -2.28 6.00
N HIS A 163 -2.40 -3.01 5.09
CA HIS A 163 -3.03 -4.05 4.25
C HIS A 163 -3.49 -5.27 5.04
N ALA A 164 -2.81 -5.63 6.12
CA ALA A 164 -3.11 -6.75 7.00
C ALA A 164 -3.36 -8.07 6.23
N THR A 165 -2.47 -8.40 5.30
CA THR A 165 -2.55 -9.65 4.53
C THR A 165 -2.55 -10.86 5.45
N MET A 166 -3.28 -11.94 5.12
CA MET A 166 -3.35 -13.14 5.96
C MET A 166 -1.97 -13.76 6.19
N GLU A 167 -1.14 -13.85 5.15
CA GLU A 167 0.26 -14.22 5.24
C GLU A 167 1.10 -12.97 5.53
N PRO A 168 1.79 -12.88 6.69
CA PRO A 168 2.77 -11.80 6.96
C PRO A 168 3.91 -11.81 5.94
N MET A 169 4.67 -10.72 5.89
CA MET A 169 5.81 -10.62 4.96
C MET A 169 6.85 -11.67 5.28
N CYS A 170 7.21 -12.49 4.28
CA CYS A 170 8.24 -13.50 4.40
C CYS A 170 9.02 -13.69 3.10
N ALA A 171 10.29 -14.02 3.23
CA ALA A 171 11.16 -14.39 2.12
C ALA A 171 12.23 -15.36 2.60
N THR A 172 12.51 -16.39 1.80
CA THR A 172 13.68 -17.28 1.98
C THR A 172 14.72 -16.88 0.96
N VAL A 173 15.95 -16.64 1.39
CA VAL A 173 17.06 -16.26 0.50
C VAL A 173 18.26 -17.18 0.73
N ARG A 174 18.89 -17.62 -0.36
CA ARG A 174 20.17 -18.33 -0.38
C ARG A 174 21.17 -17.58 -1.24
N ILE A 175 22.36 -17.38 -0.71
CA ILE A 175 23.47 -16.78 -1.44
C ILE A 175 24.61 -17.79 -1.41
N ALA A 176 24.95 -18.36 -2.56
CA ALA A 176 26.02 -19.36 -2.71
C ALA A 176 26.61 -19.30 -4.14
N ASP A 177 27.87 -19.63 -4.29
CA ASP A 177 28.57 -19.77 -5.58
C ASP A 177 28.40 -18.54 -6.51
N GLY A 178 28.35 -17.35 -5.90
CA GLY A 178 28.16 -16.08 -6.59
C GLY A 178 26.78 -15.95 -7.26
N ARG A 179 25.78 -16.66 -6.77
CA ARG A 179 24.36 -16.60 -7.18
C ARG A 179 23.49 -16.28 -5.98
N ALA A 180 22.34 -15.68 -6.25
CA ALA A 180 21.29 -15.49 -5.25
C ALA A 180 19.99 -16.14 -5.72
N GLU A 181 19.31 -16.80 -4.80
CA GLU A 181 17.97 -17.35 -5.02
C GLU A 181 17.04 -16.80 -3.94
N ILE A 182 15.85 -16.38 -4.32
CA ILE A 182 14.83 -15.92 -3.40
C ILE A 182 13.49 -16.61 -3.67
N TRP A 183 12.88 -17.16 -2.63
CA TRP A 183 11.55 -17.75 -2.60
C TRP A 183 10.63 -16.82 -1.81
N THR A 184 9.66 -16.24 -2.48
CA THR A 184 8.75 -15.26 -1.86
C THR A 184 7.48 -15.10 -2.70
N GLY A 185 6.39 -14.62 -2.11
CA GLY A 185 5.19 -14.22 -2.84
C GLY A 185 5.22 -12.71 -3.09
N VAL A 186 5.50 -12.27 -4.32
CA VAL A 186 5.59 -10.85 -4.68
C VAL A 186 4.72 -10.50 -5.88
N GLN A 187 4.36 -9.22 -5.99
CA GLN A 187 3.55 -8.71 -7.10
C GLN A 187 4.39 -8.31 -8.31
N ASP A 188 5.69 -8.07 -8.13
CA ASP A 188 6.64 -7.76 -9.20
C ASP A 188 7.95 -8.56 -9.02
N PRO A 189 8.05 -9.77 -9.61
CA PRO A 189 9.25 -10.58 -9.51
C PRO A 189 10.46 -9.99 -10.25
N LEU A 190 10.27 -9.18 -11.28
CA LEU A 190 11.38 -8.55 -12.00
C LEU A 190 12.03 -7.45 -11.18
N GLN A 191 11.22 -6.64 -10.50
CA GLN A 191 11.75 -5.64 -9.58
C GLN A 191 12.36 -6.29 -8.34
N THR A 192 11.80 -7.38 -7.84
CA THR A 192 12.39 -8.18 -6.75
C THR A 192 13.80 -8.64 -7.13
N ARG A 193 13.99 -9.17 -8.36
CA ARG A 193 15.30 -9.56 -8.86
C ARG A 193 16.30 -8.40 -8.84
N ARG A 194 15.88 -7.20 -9.29
CA ARG A 194 16.74 -6.01 -9.28
C ARG A 194 17.09 -5.57 -7.86
N ARG A 195 16.15 -5.65 -6.92
CA ARG A 195 16.37 -5.32 -5.49
C ARG A 195 17.40 -6.26 -4.86
N VAL A 196 17.23 -7.58 -5.05
CA VAL A 196 18.18 -8.58 -4.56
C VAL A 196 19.56 -8.34 -5.17
N ALA A 197 19.66 -8.09 -6.48
CA ALA A 197 20.91 -7.78 -7.17
C ALA A 197 21.58 -6.52 -6.58
N LYS A 198 20.84 -5.43 -6.40
CA LYS A 198 21.33 -4.18 -5.83
C LYS A 198 21.91 -4.38 -4.42
N VAL A 199 21.19 -5.13 -3.57
CA VAL A 199 21.57 -5.32 -2.18
C VAL A 199 22.74 -6.29 -2.03
N SER A 200 22.76 -7.38 -2.80
CA SER A 200 23.79 -8.42 -2.70
C SER A 200 25.06 -8.11 -3.49
N GLY A 201 25.01 -7.17 -4.44
CA GLY A 201 26.10 -6.90 -5.37
C GLY A 201 26.25 -8.00 -6.45
N ILE A 202 25.32 -8.93 -6.55
CA ILE A 202 25.31 -10.01 -7.54
C ILE A 202 24.55 -9.53 -8.79
N ASP A 203 25.11 -9.81 -9.99
CA ASP A 203 24.44 -9.48 -11.24
C ASP A 203 23.02 -10.03 -11.31
N ALA A 204 22.08 -9.22 -11.79
CA ALA A 204 20.67 -9.59 -11.89
C ALA A 204 20.43 -10.89 -12.70
N GLU A 205 21.29 -11.21 -13.65
CA GLU A 205 21.23 -12.46 -14.41
C GLU A 205 21.57 -13.70 -13.58
N ARG A 206 22.26 -13.50 -12.46
CA ARG A 206 22.63 -14.54 -11.48
C ARG A 206 21.69 -14.56 -10.27
N VAL A 207 20.60 -13.80 -10.32
CA VAL A 207 19.54 -13.79 -9.31
C VAL A 207 18.31 -14.53 -9.84
N THR A 208 17.88 -15.56 -9.13
CA THR A 208 16.66 -16.33 -9.46
C THR A 208 15.56 -15.98 -8.44
N VAL A 209 14.38 -15.63 -8.93
CA VAL A 209 13.19 -15.39 -8.11
C VAL A 209 12.21 -16.54 -8.31
N HIS A 210 11.99 -17.33 -7.28
CA HIS A 210 10.94 -18.34 -7.20
C HIS A 210 9.69 -17.67 -6.62
N ASN A 211 8.80 -17.20 -7.51
CA ASN A 211 7.59 -16.49 -7.10
C ASN A 211 6.48 -17.47 -6.74
N HIS A 212 6.15 -17.53 -5.45
CA HIS A 212 5.09 -18.38 -4.92
C HIS A 212 3.73 -17.67 -4.92
N PRO A 213 2.61 -18.39 -4.85
CA PRO A 213 1.34 -17.83 -4.43
C PRO A 213 1.50 -17.04 -3.12
N SER A 214 0.76 -15.96 -2.98
CA SER A 214 0.80 -15.12 -1.80
C SER A 214 -0.54 -15.17 -1.05
N GLY A 215 -0.47 -15.21 0.27
CA GLY A 215 -1.63 -15.16 1.17
C GLY A 215 -2.20 -13.74 1.31
N GLY A 216 -2.47 -13.09 0.17
CA GLY A 216 -2.90 -11.71 0.05
C GLY A 216 -1.75 -10.76 -0.29
N GLY A 217 -2.06 -9.68 -1.01
CA GLY A 217 -1.08 -8.66 -1.42
C GLY A 217 -1.65 -7.27 -1.32
N PHE A 218 -2.65 -6.94 -2.16
CA PHE A 218 -3.39 -5.68 -2.15
C PHE A 218 -2.52 -4.43 -2.36
N GLY A 219 -1.31 -4.60 -2.91
CA GLY A 219 -0.28 -3.57 -3.03
C GLY A 219 0.92 -3.79 -2.10
N ARG A 220 0.74 -4.47 -0.93
CA ARG A 220 1.79 -4.65 0.08
C ARG A 220 3.02 -5.40 -0.43
N ARG A 221 2.86 -6.29 -1.39
CA ARG A 221 3.94 -7.15 -1.88
C ARG A 221 4.66 -6.60 -3.11
N MET A 222 4.55 -5.29 -3.36
CA MET A 222 5.49 -4.60 -4.25
C MET A 222 6.86 -4.52 -3.56
N PRO A 223 7.96 -4.80 -4.28
CA PRO A 223 9.31 -4.81 -3.70
C PRO A 223 9.83 -3.38 -3.50
N LEU A 224 9.50 -2.76 -2.38
CA LEU A 224 9.91 -1.41 -2.02
C LEU A 224 11.30 -1.39 -1.37
N GLU A 225 11.93 -0.23 -1.30
CA GLU A 225 13.24 -0.03 -0.69
C GLU A 225 13.17 -0.17 0.83
N GLY A 226 14.19 -0.80 1.43
CA GLY A 226 14.25 -1.01 2.87
C GLY A 226 13.30 -2.08 3.42
N ASP A 227 12.48 -2.72 2.57
CA ASP A 227 11.46 -3.67 2.96
C ASP A 227 12.00 -5.11 3.15
N TYR A 228 11.13 -6.03 3.53
CA TYR A 228 11.43 -7.42 3.90
C TYR A 228 12.31 -8.18 2.90
N VAL A 229 12.19 -7.93 1.59
CA VAL A 229 13.03 -8.54 0.55
C VAL A 229 14.50 -8.13 0.72
N GLU A 230 14.76 -6.85 0.93
CA GLU A 230 16.13 -6.35 1.15
C GLU A 230 16.67 -6.80 2.49
N GLN A 231 15.84 -6.79 3.54
CA GLN A 231 16.21 -7.28 4.87
C GLN A 231 16.60 -8.76 4.83
N ALA A 232 15.77 -9.61 4.19
CA ALA A 232 16.05 -11.03 4.03
C ALA A 232 17.35 -11.27 3.25
N THR A 233 17.60 -10.46 2.22
CA THR A 233 18.84 -10.55 1.42
C THR A 233 20.07 -10.21 2.26
N ARG A 234 20.06 -9.12 3.04
CA ARG A 234 21.17 -8.75 3.92
C ARG A 234 21.44 -9.79 5.01
N ILE A 235 20.38 -10.37 5.58
CA ILE A 235 20.49 -11.45 6.56
C ILE A 235 21.12 -12.69 5.93
N ALA A 236 20.69 -13.07 4.73
CA ALA A 236 21.25 -14.21 4.01
C ALA A 236 22.72 -14.01 3.60
N MET A 237 23.12 -12.78 3.24
CA MET A 237 24.53 -12.46 3.01
C MET A 237 25.39 -12.75 4.23
N ALA A 238 24.91 -12.43 5.43
CA ALA A 238 25.60 -12.70 6.68
C ALA A 238 25.67 -14.19 7.04
N MET A 239 24.83 -15.03 6.43
CA MET A 239 24.69 -16.46 6.72
C MET A 239 25.12 -17.38 5.57
N ALA A 240 25.61 -16.81 4.47
CA ALA A 240 26.02 -17.61 3.29
C ALA A 240 26.98 -18.74 3.69
N PRO A 241 26.84 -19.95 3.11
CA PRO A 241 25.91 -20.33 2.02
C PRO A 241 24.55 -20.87 2.50
N ALA A 242 24.22 -20.84 3.79
CA ALA A 242 22.98 -21.38 4.32
C ALA A 242 21.75 -20.57 3.84
N PRO A 243 20.66 -21.23 3.41
CA PRO A 243 19.42 -20.52 3.15
C PRO A 243 18.80 -20.01 4.44
N VAL A 244 18.26 -18.77 4.42
CA VAL A 244 17.61 -18.16 5.57
C VAL A 244 16.21 -17.71 5.20
N LYS A 245 15.22 -18.12 6.00
CA LYS A 245 13.85 -17.62 5.93
C LYS A 245 13.68 -16.50 6.94
N LEU A 246 13.50 -15.27 6.46
CA LEU A 246 12.95 -14.17 7.26
C LEU A 246 11.44 -14.26 7.26
N MET A 247 10.85 -14.23 8.43
CA MET A 247 9.39 -14.12 8.61
C MET A 247 9.09 -13.02 9.63
N TRP A 248 8.31 -12.02 9.21
CA TRP A 248 7.84 -10.99 10.12
C TRP A 248 6.73 -11.52 11.02
N SER A 249 6.72 -11.11 12.28
CA SER A 249 5.53 -11.31 13.11
C SER A 249 4.39 -10.41 12.62
N ARG A 250 3.16 -10.70 13.05
CA ARG A 250 2.00 -9.83 12.71
C ARG A 250 2.19 -8.41 13.24
N GLU A 251 2.75 -8.26 14.43
CA GLU A 251 3.05 -6.96 15.04
C GLU A 251 4.07 -6.18 14.22
N GLN A 252 5.15 -6.84 13.78
CA GLN A 252 6.16 -6.26 12.92
C GLN A 252 5.55 -5.83 11.58
N ASP A 253 4.73 -6.69 10.98
CA ASP A 253 4.08 -6.48 9.69
C ASP A 253 3.14 -5.26 9.72
N VAL A 254 2.33 -5.12 10.77
CA VAL A 254 1.38 -3.99 10.92
C VAL A 254 2.10 -2.68 11.26
N ARG A 255 3.18 -2.73 12.04
CA ARG A 255 3.88 -1.53 12.54
C ARG A 255 4.93 -0.97 11.59
N HIS A 256 5.45 -1.78 10.67
CA HIS A 256 6.62 -1.42 9.86
C HIS A 256 6.42 -1.65 8.36
N GLY A 257 5.17 -1.72 7.91
CA GLY A 257 4.85 -1.79 6.49
C GLY A 257 4.77 -0.44 5.79
N PHE A 258 4.28 -0.49 4.57
CA PHE A 258 3.92 0.69 3.78
C PHE A 258 2.41 0.85 3.84
N TYR A 259 1.94 2.08 3.99
CA TYR A 259 0.54 2.36 4.31
C TYR A 259 -0.19 3.02 3.14
N ARG A 260 -1.51 2.88 3.11
CA ARG A 260 -2.36 3.84 2.43
C ARG A 260 -2.21 5.19 3.13
N PRO A 261 -2.02 6.30 2.41
CA PRO A 261 -1.86 7.62 3.02
C PRO A 261 -2.98 7.98 3.98
N ALA A 262 -2.64 8.72 5.03
CA ALA A 262 -3.62 9.50 5.78
C ALA A 262 -3.91 10.75 4.97
N VAL A 263 -5.17 10.97 4.62
CA VAL A 263 -5.61 12.09 3.78
C VAL A 263 -6.76 12.81 4.44
N SER A 264 -6.70 14.13 4.42
CA SER A 264 -7.81 15.01 4.76
C SER A 264 -8.35 15.66 3.49
N ALA A 265 -9.65 15.89 3.44
CA ALA A 265 -10.31 16.58 2.35
C ALA A 265 -11.31 17.59 2.89
N ARG A 266 -11.48 18.71 2.17
CA ARG A 266 -12.50 19.74 2.42
C ARG A 266 -13.27 19.97 1.13
N PHE A 267 -14.59 19.94 1.24
CA PHE A 267 -15.49 20.18 0.13
C PHE A 267 -16.41 21.36 0.40
N GLU A 268 -16.77 22.07 -0.66
CA GLU A 268 -17.81 23.07 -0.71
C GLU A 268 -18.69 22.77 -1.94
N GLY A 269 -19.99 22.84 -1.78
CA GLY A 269 -20.92 22.59 -2.87
C GLY A 269 -22.17 23.42 -2.75
N ALA A 270 -22.89 23.55 -3.85
CA ALA A 270 -24.16 24.26 -3.90
C ALA A 270 -25.15 23.57 -4.80
N VAL A 271 -26.43 23.65 -4.42
CA VAL A 271 -27.56 23.21 -5.25
C VAL A 271 -28.48 24.39 -5.60
N SER A 272 -29.13 24.33 -6.73
CA SER A 272 -30.13 25.32 -7.15
C SER A 272 -31.43 25.19 -6.34
N ALA A 273 -32.35 26.15 -6.47
CA ALA A 273 -33.70 26.08 -5.91
C ALA A 273 -34.49 24.85 -6.41
N ALA A 274 -34.18 24.36 -7.60
CA ALA A 274 -34.77 23.15 -8.17
C ALA A 274 -34.06 21.85 -7.72
N GLY A 275 -33.05 21.93 -6.86
CA GLY A 275 -32.31 20.78 -6.36
C GLY A 275 -31.20 20.26 -7.27
N ALA A 276 -30.88 20.93 -8.40
CA ALA A 276 -29.77 20.52 -9.27
C ALA A 276 -28.41 20.92 -8.67
N PRO A 277 -27.36 20.07 -8.74
CA PRO A 277 -26.03 20.44 -8.29
C PRO A 277 -25.43 21.51 -9.21
N LEU A 278 -24.96 22.62 -8.64
CA LEU A 278 -24.40 23.75 -9.38
C LEU A 278 -22.88 23.85 -9.26
N ALA A 279 -22.34 23.59 -8.05
CA ALA A 279 -20.95 23.80 -7.75
C ALA A 279 -20.35 22.65 -6.93
N TRP A 280 -19.10 22.34 -7.22
CA TRP A 280 -18.27 21.39 -6.49
C TRP A 280 -16.86 21.93 -6.37
N ARG A 281 -16.43 22.27 -5.18
CA ARG A 281 -15.04 22.56 -4.86
C ARG A 281 -14.50 21.48 -3.92
N GLY A 282 -13.42 20.83 -4.31
CA GLY A 282 -12.73 19.83 -3.50
C GLY A 282 -11.26 20.17 -3.32
N ARG A 283 -10.78 20.19 -2.09
CA ARG A 283 -9.35 20.26 -1.76
C ARG A 283 -8.99 19.06 -0.91
N PHE A 284 -7.83 18.45 -1.17
CA PHE A 284 -7.35 17.31 -0.39
C PHE A 284 -5.83 17.38 -0.20
N THR A 285 -5.35 16.80 0.90
CA THR A 285 -3.91 16.74 1.20
C THR A 285 -3.25 15.59 0.47
N GLY A 286 -1.98 15.80 0.07
CA GLY A 286 -1.19 14.83 -0.65
C GLY A 286 -0.86 15.28 -2.07
N ARG A 287 -0.38 14.36 -2.89
CA ARG A 287 -0.09 14.62 -4.31
C ARG A 287 -1.37 14.59 -5.15
N SER A 288 -1.31 15.18 -6.34
CA SER A 288 -2.39 15.08 -7.32
C SER A 288 -2.77 13.60 -7.58
N GLU A 289 -4.05 13.29 -7.48
CA GLU A 289 -4.61 11.95 -7.68
C GLU A 289 -5.60 11.91 -8.84
N GLY A 290 -5.59 12.95 -9.67
CA GLY A 290 -6.23 13.01 -10.98
C GLY A 290 -7.72 12.67 -10.97
N ALA A 291 -8.11 11.67 -11.77
CA ALA A 291 -9.50 11.29 -11.96
C ALA A 291 -10.19 10.75 -10.69
N ALA A 292 -9.45 10.26 -9.71
CA ALA A 292 -10.04 9.67 -8.50
C ALA A 292 -10.76 10.71 -7.62
N ALA A 293 -10.29 11.96 -7.62
CA ALA A 293 -10.87 13.05 -6.86
C ALA A 293 -12.06 13.73 -7.56
N ARG A 294 -12.36 13.35 -8.79
CA ARG A 294 -13.43 13.98 -9.59
C ARG A 294 -14.77 13.26 -9.37
N PRO A 295 -15.86 14.02 -9.16
CA PRO A 295 -17.19 13.40 -9.17
C PRO A 295 -17.52 12.82 -10.53
N LEU A 296 -18.19 11.68 -10.54
CA LEU A 296 -18.70 11.05 -11.76
C LEU A 296 -19.92 11.78 -12.34
N TYR A 297 -20.50 12.67 -11.58
CA TYR A 297 -21.79 13.31 -11.84
C TYR A 297 -21.65 14.60 -12.65
N GLY A 298 -22.71 14.97 -13.33
CA GLY A 298 -22.77 16.13 -14.21
C GLY A 298 -22.91 17.45 -13.44
N ILE A 299 -21.86 17.86 -12.71
CA ILE A 299 -21.81 19.14 -12.01
C ILE A 299 -21.12 20.16 -12.92
N PRO A 300 -21.80 21.28 -13.29
CA PRO A 300 -21.27 22.18 -14.33
C PRO A 300 -20.05 23.00 -13.89
N ASN A 301 -19.92 23.29 -12.60
CA ASN A 301 -18.83 24.10 -12.07
C ASN A 301 -18.03 23.29 -11.04
N GLN A 302 -16.77 22.97 -11.37
CA GLN A 302 -15.89 22.15 -10.56
C GLN A 302 -14.52 22.80 -10.39
N ASP A 303 -13.97 22.78 -9.17
CA ASP A 303 -12.59 23.19 -8.85
C ASP A 303 -12.00 22.16 -7.87
N ILE A 304 -11.03 21.38 -8.33
CA ILE A 304 -10.42 20.30 -7.56
C ILE A 304 -8.93 20.55 -7.45
N ARG A 305 -8.42 20.55 -6.20
CA ARG A 305 -7.04 20.91 -5.90
C ARG A 305 -6.40 19.93 -4.93
N SER A 306 -5.12 19.63 -5.17
CA SER A 306 -4.26 18.93 -4.22
C SER A 306 -3.38 19.92 -3.45
N VAL A 307 -3.21 19.68 -2.16
CA VAL A 307 -2.29 20.43 -1.31
C VAL A 307 -1.17 19.49 -0.90
N PRO A 308 0.05 19.64 -1.49
CA PRO A 308 1.15 18.72 -1.25
C PRO A 308 1.54 18.69 0.24
N MET A 309 1.41 17.54 0.86
CA MET A 309 1.86 17.28 2.24
C MET A 309 2.44 15.86 2.31
N GLN A 310 3.52 15.72 3.07
CA GLN A 310 4.18 14.43 3.28
C GLN A 310 4.67 14.32 4.72
N SER A 311 4.47 13.16 5.33
CA SER A 311 5.07 12.81 6.62
C SER A 311 6.28 11.87 6.43
N HIS A 312 6.94 11.50 7.54
CA HIS A 312 7.98 10.47 7.55
C HIS A 312 7.43 9.03 7.49
N VAL A 313 6.12 8.85 7.66
CA VAL A 313 5.48 7.53 7.59
C VAL A 313 5.48 7.05 6.14
N PRO A 314 6.02 5.85 5.84
CA PRO A 314 6.15 5.37 4.47
C PRO A 314 4.79 5.01 3.87
N GLU A 315 4.55 5.51 2.67
CA GLU A 315 3.37 5.21 1.89
C GLU A 315 3.70 4.26 0.75
N GLY A 316 2.75 3.42 0.36
CA GLY A 316 2.96 2.43 -0.68
C GLY A 316 1.73 2.12 -1.52
N PRO A 317 1.91 1.27 -2.54
CA PRO A 317 0.81 0.85 -3.40
C PRO A 317 -0.34 0.23 -2.60
N TRP A 318 -1.54 0.62 -2.95
CA TRP A 318 -2.78 0.14 -2.34
C TRP A 318 -3.76 -0.32 -3.41
N ARG A 319 -4.54 -1.39 -3.16
CA ARG A 319 -5.61 -1.81 -4.07
C ARG A 319 -6.58 -0.66 -4.29
N SER A 320 -6.91 -0.36 -5.57
CA SER A 320 -7.68 0.79 -6.03
C SER A 320 -6.98 2.16 -5.96
N VAL A 321 -5.73 2.21 -5.47
CA VAL A 321 -4.93 3.44 -5.40
C VAL A 321 -5.73 4.56 -4.71
N ALA A 322 -5.78 5.75 -5.32
CA ALA A 322 -6.48 6.93 -4.81
C ALA A 322 -8.02 6.75 -4.67
N PHE A 323 -8.64 5.88 -5.45
CA PHE A 323 -10.07 5.58 -5.29
C PHE A 323 -10.42 4.97 -3.92
N SER A 324 -9.43 4.46 -3.18
CA SER A 324 -9.63 3.97 -1.81
C SER A 324 -10.15 5.05 -0.86
N GLN A 325 -9.60 6.26 -0.93
CA GLN A 325 -10.02 7.39 -0.10
C GLN A 325 -11.02 8.31 -0.80
N HIS A 326 -10.79 8.61 -2.07
CA HIS A 326 -11.66 9.52 -2.81
C HIS A 326 -13.04 8.93 -3.10
N GLY A 327 -13.17 7.61 -3.23
CA GLY A 327 -14.48 6.97 -3.31
C GLY A 327 -15.36 7.30 -2.10
N PHE A 328 -14.77 7.27 -0.90
CA PHE A 328 -15.48 7.71 0.30
C PHE A 328 -15.77 9.21 0.28
N PHE A 329 -14.78 10.06 0.02
CA PHE A 329 -14.95 11.52 0.08
C PHE A 329 -15.98 12.02 -0.94
N VAL A 330 -15.85 11.59 -2.18
CA VAL A 330 -16.70 12.05 -3.28
C VAL A 330 -18.14 11.57 -3.10
N GLU A 331 -18.34 10.31 -2.76
CA GLU A 331 -19.69 9.75 -2.63
C GLU A 331 -20.38 10.23 -1.35
N ALA A 332 -19.66 10.37 -0.23
CA ALA A 332 -20.24 10.93 0.99
C ALA A 332 -20.65 12.39 0.80
N PHE A 333 -19.82 13.21 0.16
CA PHE A 333 -20.20 14.62 -0.08
C PHE A 333 -21.32 14.75 -1.12
N PHE A 334 -21.42 13.80 -2.05
CA PHE A 334 -22.55 13.78 -3.00
C PHE A 334 -23.87 13.40 -2.32
N ASP A 335 -23.83 12.56 -1.27
CA ASP A 335 -24.99 12.28 -0.41
C ASP A 335 -25.43 13.53 0.36
N GLU A 336 -24.49 14.32 0.90
CA GLU A 336 -24.81 15.58 1.59
C GLU A 336 -25.42 16.62 0.64
N LEU A 337 -24.97 16.65 -0.63
CA LEU A 337 -25.62 17.47 -1.67
C LEU A 337 -27.05 17.01 -1.96
N ALA A 338 -27.29 15.70 -2.00
CA ALA A 338 -28.63 15.15 -2.20
C ALA A 338 -29.57 15.52 -1.04
N GLU A 339 -29.08 15.44 0.22
CA GLU A 339 -29.81 15.88 1.39
C GLU A 339 -30.13 17.38 1.33
N ALA A 340 -29.15 18.21 0.97
CA ALA A 340 -29.37 19.64 0.75
C ALA A 340 -30.37 19.93 -0.36
N ALA A 341 -30.43 19.11 -1.39
CA ALA A 341 -31.43 19.18 -2.46
C ALA A 341 -32.83 18.71 -2.00
N GLY A 342 -32.94 17.97 -0.91
CA GLY A 342 -34.16 17.33 -0.44
C GLY A 342 -34.59 16.15 -1.32
N VAL A 343 -33.62 15.46 -1.96
CA VAL A 343 -33.80 14.34 -2.88
C VAL A 343 -33.15 13.09 -2.30
N ASP A 344 -33.76 11.93 -2.53
CA ASP A 344 -33.15 10.64 -2.17
C ASP A 344 -31.77 10.50 -2.84
N PRO A 345 -30.71 10.05 -2.13
CA PRO A 345 -29.37 9.94 -2.67
C PRO A 345 -29.24 9.04 -3.91
N PHE A 346 -30.05 7.98 -4.02
CA PHE A 346 -30.05 7.12 -5.21
C PHE A 346 -30.67 7.85 -6.40
N GLU A 347 -31.83 8.48 -6.24
CA GLU A 347 -32.49 9.25 -7.28
C GLU A 347 -31.63 10.43 -7.74
N PHE A 348 -30.95 11.08 -6.80
CA PHE A 348 -30.02 12.18 -7.09
C PHE A 348 -28.84 11.71 -7.97
N ARG A 349 -28.27 10.51 -7.68
CA ARG A 349 -27.22 9.91 -8.52
C ARG A 349 -27.73 9.60 -9.92
N VAL A 350 -28.87 8.91 -10.02
CA VAL A 350 -29.45 8.51 -11.32
C VAL A 350 -29.72 9.74 -12.20
N ALA A 351 -30.26 10.81 -11.62
CA ALA A 351 -30.56 12.06 -12.34
C ALA A 351 -29.28 12.75 -12.85
N ASN A 352 -28.15 12.63 -12.14
CA ASN A 352 -26.92 13.35 -12.46
C ASN A 352 -25.83 12.50 -13.14
N LEU A 353 -26.05 11.20 -13.40
CA LEU A 353 -25.10 10.33 -14.08
C LEU A 353 -24.90 10.63 -15.57
N GLY A 354 -25.89 11.28 -16.22
CA GLY A 354 -25.87 11.53 -17.65
C GLY A 354 -25.83 10.23 -18.47
N ASP A 355 -25.18 10.27 -19.63
CA ASP A 355 -25.05 9.10 -20.52
C ASP A 355 -23.87 8.20 -20.08
N ARG A 356 -24.07 7.47 -18.97
CA ARG A 356 -23.11 6.52 -18.40
C ARG A 356 -23.79 5.16 -18.12
N PRO A 357 -24.07 4.37 -19.17
CA PRO A 357 -24.91 3.16 -19.03
C PRO A 357 -24.33 2.13 -18.05
N ARG A 358 -23.01 1.98 -17.98
CA ARG A 358 -22.38 1.05 -17.02
C ARG A 358 -22.58 1.47 -15.56
N HIS A 359 -22.45 2.76 -15.25
CA HIS A 359 -22.65 3.27 -13.89
C HIS A 359 -24.14 3.24 -13.51
N ARG A 360 -25.01 3.47 -14.48
CA ARG A 360 -26.45 3.39 -14.25
C ARG A 360 -26.95 1.95 -14.01
N ALA A 361 -26.23 0.94 -14.52
CA ALA A 361 -26.57 -0.47 -14.36
C ALA A 361 -26.14 -1.06 -13.02
N VAL A 362 -25.24 -0.38 -12.29
CA VAL A 362 -24.78 -0.75 -10.95
C VAL A 362 -25.66 -0.12 -9.90
#